data_a128cbb49a80231c05822fa219a4578a
#
_entry.id   a128cbb49a80231c05822fa219a4578a
#
_cell.length_a   1.000
_cell.length_b   1.000
_cell.length_c   1.000
_cell.angle_alpha   90.00
_cell.angle_beta   90.00
_cell.angle_gamma   90.00
#
_symmetry.space_group_name_H-M   'P 1'
#
loop_
_entity.id
_entity.type
_entity.pdbx_description
1 polymer ?
#
loop_
_entity_poly.entity_id
_entity_poly.type
_entity_poly.pdbx_seq_one_letter_code
_entity_poly.pdbx_strand_id
1 'polypeptide(L)'
;CKIFMEIDKELWEQLPKEILQEYLELTERLGELNEVEQCEQSFLTFVKSQWPQFIEGSHHRIMANAFERIASGKLKRLIINMPPRHTKSEFASHMLPAWLVGKQPGLKIIQATHTADLAVKFGRKVRDLFEMSSYQAVFPDVMLHPDSKAAGKWETRSKKNPKILGEYYAVGTGGAIAGRGADLFIIDDPHSEQDAMSKTALDEAYEWYTSGPRQRLQPGGAIVIVMTRWSVRDLTGRLIKDMGKGLKNDQWEVIELPAVLPSGEPVWPEYWSKEELETIHAALGKGPKWYAQYMQKPTAEEGALIKREWWKLWEQDKPPKCEYIIQSYDTAFLKTQTSDFSAITTWGVFYPEGRI
;
A
#
# COMPACT_ATOMS: atom_id res chain seq x y z
N CYS A 1 24.76 -3.56 20.23
CA CYS A 1 26.09 -3.70 20.86
C CYS A 1 26.00 -3.22 22.30
N LYS A 2 25.98 -4.12 23.29
CA LYS A 2 26.10 -3.80 24.72
C LYS A 2 27.55 -3.48 25.02
N ILE A 3 27.92 -2.23 24.85
CA ILE A 3 29.14 -1.68 25.45
C ILE A 3 28.74 -0.35 26.11
N PHE A 4 27.85 -0.43 27.08
CA PHE A 4 27.81 0.56 28.15
C PHE A 4 28.51 -0.10 29.34
N MET A 5 29.78 0.20 29.51
CA MET A 5 30.41 0.00 30.80
C MET A 5 29.60 0.86 31.78
N GLU A 6 28.96 0.20 32.75
CA GLU A 6 28.50 0.87 33.96
C GLU A 6 29.74 1.46 34.64
N ILE A 7 30.04 2.73 34.38
CA ILE A 7 31.04 3.46 35.11
C ILE A 7 30.43 3.66 36.50
N ASP A 8 31.15 3.18 37.51
CA ASP A 8 30.75 3.30 38.92
C ASP A 8 30.47 4.77 39.26
N LYS A 9 29.36 5.01 39.95
CA LYS A 9 28.89 6.35 40.27
C LYS A 9 29.93 7.18 41.05
N GLU A 10 30.74 6.52 41.86
CA GLU A 10 31.83 7.14 42.61
C GLU A 10 33.00 7.59 41.72
N LEU A 11 33.21 6.91 40.58
CA LEU A 11 34.22 7.31 39.60
C LEU A 11 33.79 8.55 38.81
N TRP A 12 32.48 8.76 38.56
CA TRP A 12 31.94 9.92 37.89
C TRP A 12 32.20 11.21 38.65
N GLU A 13 32.10 11.19 39.98
CA GLU A 13 32.28 12.36 40.83
C GLU A 13 33.74 12.80 40.93
N GLN A 14 34.70 11.94 40.55
CA GLN A 14 36.13 12.17 40.61
C GLN A 14 36.73 12.61 39.26
N LEU A 15 35.97 12.57 38.17
CA LEU A 15 36.47 12.96 36.86
C LEU A 15 36.55 14.48 36.72
N PRO A 16 37.63 15.02 36.08
CA PRO A 16 37.69 16.43 35.70
C PRO A 16 36.47 16.84 34.86
N LYS A 17 35.98 18.07 35.07
CA LYS A 17 34.81 18.58 34.37
C LYS A 17 34.96 18.53 32.85
N GLU A 18 36.15 18.76 32.33
CA GLU A 18 36.49 18.72 30.92
C GLU A 18 36.26 17.31 30.33
N ILE A 19 36.67 16.27 31.07
CA ILE A 19 36.49 14.87 30.64
C ILE A 19 35.00 14.46 30.68
N LEU A 20 34.28 14.93 31.70
CA LEU A 20 32.82 14.72 31.78
C LEU A 20 32.09 15.36 30.62
N GLN A 21 32.46 16.57 30.23
CA GLN A 21 31.85 17.26 29.10
C GLN A 21 32.18 16.56 27.79
N GLU A 22 33.43 16.18 27.55
CA GLU A 22 33.83 15.44 26.37
C GLU A 22 33.09 14.08 26.27
N TYR A 23 32.92 13.38 27.39
CA TYR A 23 32.17 12.11 27.42
C TYR A 23 30.70 12.34 27.08
N LEU A 24 30.04 13.38 27.59
CA LEU A 24 28.66 13.71 27.28
C LEU A 24 28.50 14.03 25.78
N GLU A 25 29.39 14.85 25.24
CA GLU A 25 29.39 15.21 23.80
C GLU A 25 29.61 13.96 22.92
N LEU A 26 30.50 13.06 23.27
CA LEU A 26 30.74 11.80 22.57
C LEU A 26 29.52 10.86 22.65
N THR A 27 28.89 10.80 23.83
CA THR A 27 27.72 9.95 24.04
C THR A 27 26.51 10.47 23.24
N GLU A 28 26.29 11.78 23.22
CA GLU A 28 25.27 12.42 22.42
C GLU A 28 25.51 12.18 20.91
N ARG A 29 26.74 12.38 20.46
CA ARG A 29 27.13 12.12 19.07
C ARG A 29 26.99 10.66 18.66
N LEU A 30 27.30 9.71 19.56
CA LEU A 30 27.04 8.28 19.33
C LEU A 30 25.54 7.98 19.27
N GLY A 31 24.73 8.63 20.09
CA GLY A 31 23.27 8.56 20.03
C GLY A 31 22.74 9.01 18.68
N GLU A 32 23.16 10.17 18.21
CA GLU A 32 22.78 10.72 16.89
C GLU A 32 23.19 9.79 15.74
N LEU A 33 24.42 9.26 15.77
CA LEU A 33 24.89 8.32 14.74
C LEU A 33 24.09 7.02 14.73
N ASN A 34 23.72 6.50 15.90
CA ASN A 34 22.86 5.32 15.99
C ASN A 34 21.46 5.59 15.44
N GLU A 35 20.88 6.76 15.71
CA GLU A 35 19.59 7.16 15.16
C GLU A 35 19.63 7.28 13.62
N VAL A 36 20.67 7.89 13.07
CA VAL A 36 20.90 7.98 11.62
C VAL A 36 20.99 6.60 11.01
N GLU A 37 21.79 5.70 11.56
CA GLU A 37 21.94 4.32 11.08
C GLU A 37 20.59 3.57 11.12
N GLN A 38 19.81 3.74 12.19
CA GLN A 38 18.48 3.15 12.30
C GLN A 38 17.52 3.71 11.24
N CYS A 39 17.56 5.02 10.94
CA CYS A 39 16.76 5.63 9.89
C CYS A 39 17.14 5.12 8.50
N GLU A 40 18.42 4.88 8.24
CA GLU A 40 18.86 4.26 6.99
C GLU A 40 18.39 2.81 6.85
N GLN A 41 18.36 2.03 7.92
CA GLN A 41 18.04 0.61 7.89
C GLN A 41 16.53 0.34 7.96
N SER A 42 15.78 1.12 8.75
CA SER A 42 14.36 0.94 9.01
C SER A 42 13.52 2.05 8.39
N PHE A 43 12.65 1.67 7.48
CA PHE A 43 11.71 2.59 6.86
C PHE A 43 10.79 3.27 7.90
N LEU A 44 10.32 2.51 8.90
CA LEU A 44 9.42 3.06 9.92
C LEU A 44 10.13 4.07 10.83
N THR A 45 11.39 3.83 11.17
CA THR A 45 12.21 4.77 11.94
C THR A 45 12.45 6.04 11.13
N PHE A 46 12.75 5.92 9.84
CA PHE A 46 12.85 7.07 8.93
C PHE A 46 11.54 7.88 8.89
N VAL A 47 10.38 7.22 8.74
CA VAL A 47 9.09 7.92 8.76
C VAL A 47 8.91 8.71 10.04
N LYS A 48 9.20 8.13 11.20
CA LYS A 48 9.10 8.81 12.51
C LYS A 48 10.02 10.02 12.61
N SER A 49 11.23 9.94 12.09
CA SER A 49 12.18 11.06 12.09
C SER A 49 11.78 12.21 11.18
N GLN A 50 11.10 11.91 10.05
CA GLN A 50 10.67 12.92 9.08
C GLN A 50 9.24 13.43 9.29
N TRP A 51 8.44 12.75 10.10
CA TRP A 51 7.06 13.12 10.36
C TRP A 51 6.75 13.12 11.87
N PRO A 52 7.05 14.22 12.59
CA PRO A 52 6.93 14.29 14.06
C PRO A 52 5.51 14.03 14.60
N GLN A 53 4.46 14.30 13.79
CA GLN A 53 3.06 14.11 14.19
C GLN A 53 2.51 12.74 13.76
N PHE A 54 3.38 11.84 13.33
CA PHE A 54 2.98 10.51 12.90
C PHE A 54 2.45 9.67 14.06
N ILE A 55 1.23 9.19 13.91
CA ILE A 55 0.61 8.25 14.85
C ILE A 55 0.76 6.85 14.28
N GLU A 56 1.58 6.03 14.92
CA GLU A 56 1.84 4.67 14.48
C GLU A 56 0.65 3.75 14.79
N GLY A 57 0.22 2.96 13.82
CA GLY A 57 -0.69 1.84 13.96
C GLY A 57 -0.06 0.53 13.49
N SER A 58 -0.67 -0.59 13.81
CA SER A 58 -0.16 -1.93 13.46
C SER A 58 0.03 -2.14 11.96
N HIS A 59 -0.85 -1.59 11.14
CA HIS A 59 -0.78 -1.66 9.67
C HIS A 59 0.46 -0.96 9.09
N HIS A 60 0.97 0.08 9.73
CA HIS A 60 2.18 0.77 9.31
C HIS A 60 3.41 -0.15 9.39
N ARG A 61 3.50 -1.02 10.39
CA ARG A 61 4.58 -2.01 10.50
C ARG A 61 4.54 -3.04 9.38
N ILE A 62 3.33 -3.46 8.98
CA ILE A 62 3.13 -4.39 7.86
C ILE A 62 3.61 -3.74 6.56
N MET A 63 3.20 -2.49 6.31
CA MET A 63 3.63 -1.74 5.12
C MET A 63 5.15 -1.51 5.11
N ALA A 64 5.72 -1.08 6.26
CA ALA A 64 7.15 -0.82 6.40
C ALA A 64 7.98 -2.07 6.09
N ASN A 65 7.61 -3.22 6.63
CA ASN A 65 8.28 -4.49 6.33
C ASN A 65 8.25 -4.83 4.82
N ALA A 66 7.11 -4.62 4.16
CA ALA A 66 7.00 -4.85 2.73
C ALA A 66 7.89 -3.88 1.93
N PHE A 67 7.95 -2.61 2.31
CA PHE A 67 8.80 -1.60 1.67
C PHE A 67 10.29 -1.86 1.90
N GLU A 68 10.70 -2.34 3.06
CA GLU A 68 12.08 -2.77 3.33
C GLU A 68 12.48 -3.96 2.46
N ARG A 69 11.56 -4.88 2.16
CA ARG A 69 11.80 -5.98 1.22
C ARG A 69 11.85 -5.51 -0.25
N ILE A 70 11.10 -4.46 -0.62
CA ILE A 70 11.26 -3.77 -1.91
C ILE A 70 12.67 -3.16 -1.99
N ALA A 71 13.09 -2.42 -0.97
CA ALA A 71 14.40 -1.78 -0.91
C ALA A 71 15.57 -2.77 -1.04
N SER A 72 15.43 -3.94 -0.41
CA SER A 72 16.45 -5.00 -0.49
C SER A 72 16.35 -5.88 -1.75
N GLY A 73 15.41 -5.61 -2.67
CA GLY A 73 15.19 -6.38 -3.89
C GLY A 73 14.58 -7.78 -3.69
N LYS A 74 14.22 -8.13 -2.44
CA LYS A 74 13.57 -9.41 -2.10
C LYS A 74 12.12 -9.47 -2.56
N LEU A 75 11.45 -8.33 -2.67
CA LEU A 75 10.09 -8.18 -3.15
C LEU A 75 10.08 -7.24 -4.35
N LYS A 76 9.37 -7.59 -5.43
CA LYS A 76 9.34 -6.81 -6.67
C LYS A 76 7.95 -6.46 -7.16
N ARG A 77 6.92 -7.11 -6.62
CA ARG A 77 5.52 -6.89 -6.99
C ARG A 77 4.70 -6.85 -5.73
N LEU A 78 4.27 -5.66 -5.36
CA LEU A 78 3.54 -5.40 -4.12
C LEU A 78 2.22 -4.68 -4.42
N ILE A 79 1.13 -5.23 -3.91
CA ILE A 79 -0.19 -4.60 -3.87
C ILE A 79 -0.56 -4.39 -2.42
N ILE A 80 -0.95 -3.15 -2.07
CA ILE A 80 -1.52 -2.83 -0.76
C ILE A 80 -2.90 -2.21 -0.98
N ASN A 81 -3.93 -2.92 -0.58
CA ASN A 81 -5.29 -2.43 -0.59
C ASN A 81 -5.70 -2.02 0.83
N MET A 82 -6.12 -0.76 1.00
CA MET A 82 -6.52 -0.26 2.31
C MET A 82 -7.47 0.94 2.22
N PRO A 83 -8.19 1.27 3.30
CA PRO A 83 -9.22 2.30 3.27
C PRO A 83 -8.67 3.70 2.97
N PRO A 84 -9.54 4.64 2.59
CA PRO A 84 -9.20 6.05 2.53
C PRO A 84 -8.71 6.55 3.90
N ARG A 85 -7.84 7.57 3.90
CA ARG A 85 -7.35 8.25 5.13
C ARG A 85 -6.58 7.36 6.12
N HIS A 86 -6.04 6.22 5.67
CA HIS A 86 -5.18 5.34 6.47
C HIS A 86 -3.70 5.45 6.06
N THR A 87 -3.27 6.62 5.55
CA THR A 87 -1.87 6.99 5.24
C THR A 87 -1.18 6.25 4.10
N LYS A 88 -1.88 5.40 3.33
CA LYS A 88 -1.26 4.64 2.22
C LYS A 88 -0.43 5.50 1.27
N SER A 89 -0.97 6.64 0.84
CA SER A 89 -0.31 7.55 -0.10
C SER A 89 0.88 8.26 0.53
N GLU A 90 0.79 8.69 1.80
CA GLU A 90 1.93 9.31 2.48
C GLU A 90 3.09 8.32 2.64
N PHE A 91 2.80 7.05 2.90
CA PHE A 91 3.81 6.01 3.01
C PHE A 91 4.40 5.65 1.65
N ALA A 92 3.56 5.33 0.65
CA ALA A 92 4.01 4.82 -0.64
C ALA A 92 4.49 5.90 -1.59
N SER A 93 3.82 7.08 -1.61
CA SER A 93 4.05 8.12 -2.62
C SER A 93 4.88 9.30 -2.13
N HIS A 94 5.14 9.40 -0.82
CA HIS A 94 5.97 10.44 -0.23
C HIS A 94 7.19 9.85 0.48
N MET A 95 6.99 9.06 1.54
CA MET A 95 8.10 8.58 2.37
C MET A 95 8.95 7.50 1.67
N LEU A 96 8.32 6.55 0.98
CA LEU A 96 9.05 5.47 0.31
C LEU A 96 10.01 5.96 -0.76
N PRO A 97 9.60 6.80 -1.75
CA PRO A 97 10.54 7.31 -2.74
C PRO A 97 11.65 8.15 -2.11
N ALA A 98 11.35 8.95 -1.08
CA ALA A 98 12.38 9.73 -0.38
C ALA A 98 13.43 8.82 0.29
N TRP A 99 12.98 7.80 1.02
CA TRP A 99 13.88 6.86 1.68
C TRP A 99 14.73 6.05 0.71
N LEU A 100 14.13 5.58 -0.39
CA LEU A 100 14.86 4.79 -1.40
C LEU A 100 15.89 5.61 -2.15
N VAL A 101 15.57 6.85 -2.52
CA VAL A 101 16.52 7.79 -3.13
C VAL A 101 17.66 8.11 -2.16
N GLY A 102 17.34 8.24 -0.86
CA GLY A 102 18.35 8.41 0.18
C GLY A 102 19.38 7.30 0.18
N LYS A 103 18.92 6.06 0.12
CA LYS A 103 19.77 4.86 0.05
C LYS A 103 20.49 4.72 -1.30
N GLN A 104 19.88 5.17 -2.37
CA GLN A 104 20.36 5.00 -3.75
C GLN A 104 20.09 6.25 -4.57
N PRO A 105 20.97 7.26 -4.55
CA PRO A 105 20.77 8.54 -5.26
C PRO A 105 20.55 8.42 -6.78
N GLY A 106 20.96 7.31 -7.39
CA GLY A 106 20.81 7.03 -8.82
C GLY A 106 19.50 6.35 -9.21
N LEU A 107 18.56 6.16 -8.27
CA LEU A 107 17.31 5.45 -8.51
C LEU A 107 16.39 6.23 -9.47
N LYS A 108 15.78 5.51 -10.43
CA LYS A 108 14.80 6.07 -11.36
C LYS A 108 13.39 5.66 -10.92
N ILE A 109 12.58 6.64 -10.57
CA ILE A 109 11.23 6.44 -10.07
C ILE A 109 10.22 7.04 -11.03
N ILE A 110 9.19 6.27 -11.39
CA ILE A 110 7.98 6.80 -12.01
C ILE A 110 6.83 6.61 -11.01
N GLN A 111 6.11 7.69 -10.77
CA GLN A 111 4.94 7.67 -9.90
C GLN A 111 3.68 8.09 -10.65
N ALA A 112 2.65 7.27 -10.56
CA ALA A 112 1.35 7.52 -11.17
C ALA A 112 0.25 7.61 -10.09
N THR A 113 -0.69 8.52 -10.32
CA THR A 113 -1.96 8.62 -9.60
C THR A 113 -3.09 8.83 -10.62
N HIS A 114 -4.36 8.80 -10.19
CA HIS A 114 -5.48 9.01 -11.12
C HIS A 114 -5.42 10.35 -11.86
N THR A 115 -4.78 11.40 -11.29
CA THR A 115 -4.54 12.67 -11.99
C THR A 115 -3.05 13.03 -11.97
N ALA A 116 -2.60 13.71 -13.02
CA ALA A 116 -1.23 14.24 -13.09
C ALA A 116 -0.95 15.26 -11.96
N ASP A 117 -1.92 16.11 -11.62
CA ASP A 117 -1.77 17.13 -10.58
C ASP A 117 -1.51 16.51 -9.20
N LEU A 118 -2.18 15.41 -8.87
CA LEU A 118 -1.94 14.70 -7.62
C LEU A 118 -0.55 14.06 -7.60
N ALA A 119 -0.12 13.45 -8.71
CA ALA A 119 1.22 12.90 -8.84
C ALA A 119 2.30 13.99 -8.69
N VAL A 120 2.11 15.15 -9.32
CA VAL A 120 2.99 16.33 -9.19
C VAL A 120 3.03 16.85 -7.76
N LYS A 121 1.90 16.84 -7.04
CA LYS A 121 1.85 17.22 -5.62
C LYS A 121 2.73 16.31 -4.77
N PHE A 122 2.69 15.00 -4.97
CA PHE A 122 3.59 14.07 -4.28
C PHE A 122 5.06 14.27 -4.71
N GLY A 123 5.32 14.44 -6.00
CA GLY A 123 6.66 14.74 -6.48
C GLY A 123 7.27 15.98 -5.84
N ARG A 124 6.46 17.03 -5.62
CA ARG A 124 6.87 18.22 -4.88
C ARG A 124 7.20 17.89 -3.42
N LYS A 125 6.34 17.14 -2.72
CA LYS A 125 6.58 16.74 -1.32
C LYS A 125 7.90 15.99 -1.16
N VAL A 126 8.15 15.01 -2.03
CA VAL A 126 9.40 14.22 -2.01
C VAL A 126 10.61 15.12 -2.26
N ARG A 127 10.52 16.00 -3.27
CA ARG A 127 11.58 16.96 -3.61
C ARG A 127 11.91 17.89 -2.44
N ASP A 128 10.88 18.47 -1.82
CA ASP A 128 11.03 19.45 -0.75
C ASP A 128 11.64 18.81 0.51
N LEU A 129 11.39 17.50 0.72
CA LEU A 129 11.99 16.76 1.83
C LEU A 129 13.52 16.68 1.73
N PHE A 130 14.08 16.59 0.52
CA PHE A 130 15.53 16.55 0.32
C PHE A 130 16.28 17.80 0.79
N GLU A 131 15.58 18.94 0.88
CA GLU A 131 16.17 20.20 1.34
C GLU A 131 16.05 20.38 2.87
N MET A 132 15.34 19.48 3.58
CA MET A 132 15.21 19.55 5.03
C MET A 132 16.47 19.04 5.73
N SER A 133 16.88 19.75 6.78
CA SER A 133 18.06 19.37 7.58
C SER A 133 17.94 17.98 8.21
N SER A 134 16.72 17.60 8.64
CA SER A 134 16.43 16.27 9.16
C SER A 134 16.70 15.15 8.14
N TYR A 135 16.33 15.36 6.87
CA TYR A 135 16.62 14.41 5.81
C TYR A 135 18.11 14.37 5.47
N GLN A 136 18.75 15.55 5.36
CA GLN A 136 20.18 15.65 5.04
C GLN A 136 21.08 15.08 6.15
N ALA A 137 20.60 15.07 7.38
CA ALA A 137 21.29 14.38 8.48
C ALA A 137 21.35 12.86 8.28
N VAL A 138 20.25 12.25 7.77
CA VAL A 138 20.16 10.82 7.48
C VAL A 138 20.86 10.47 6.16
N PHE A 139 20.61 11.26 5.10
CA PHE A 139 21.11 10.98 3.76
C PHE A 139 21.94 12.15 3.19
N PRO A 140 23.13 12.38 3.72
CA PRO A 140 23.96 13.54 3.36
C PRO A 140 24.49 13.49 1.92
N ASP A 141 24.48 12.33 1.27
CA ASP A 141 24.99 12.16 -0.10
C ASP A 141 24.00 12.60 -1.18
N VAL A 142 22.72 12.71 -0.87
CA VAL A 142 21.68 13.08 -1.85
C VAL A 142 21.61 14.59 -2.03
N MET A 143 21.55 15.02 -3.30
CA MET A 143 21.19 16.40 -3.64
C MET A 143 20.33 16.44 -4.89
N LEU A 144 19.51 17.48 -5.02
CA LEU A 144 18.79 17.77 -6.25
C LEU A 144 19.76 18.28 -7.32
N HIS A 145 19.55 17.83 -8.56
CA HIS A 145 20.32 18.38 -9.69
C HIS A 145 19.93 19.85 -9.88
N PRO A 146 20.90 20.79 -9.96
CA PRO A 146 20.62 22.23 -10.02
C PRO A 146 19.64 22.63 -11.13
N ASP A 147 19.76 21.99 -12.29
CA ASP A 147 19.02 22.34 -13.51
C ASP A 147 17.74 21.52 -13.73
N SER A 148 17.37 20.63 -12.77
CA SER A 148 16.23 19.73 -12.93
C SER A 148 15.43 19.63 -11.61
N LYS A 149 14.61 20.65 -11.30
CA LYS A 149 13.88 20.80 -10.03
C LYS A 149 12.39 21.06 -10.20
N ALA A 150 11.79 20.75 -11.35
CA ALA A 150 10.35 20.91 -11.56
C ALA A 150 9.56 19.97 -10.65
N ALA A 151 8.40 20.40 -10.13
CA ALA A 151 7.64 19.65 -9.12
C ALA A 151 7.27 18.22 -9.53
N GLY A 152 6.95 18.01 -10.80
CA GLY A 152 6.59 16.68 -11.34
C GLY A 152 7.73 15.95 -12.06
N LYS A 153 8.88 16.59 -12.20
CA LYS A 153 10.06 16.01 -12.83
C LYS A 153 11.31 16.64 -12.26
N TRP A 154 12.09 15.86 -11.58
CA TRP A 154 13.37 16.31 -11.02
C TRP A 154 14.38 15.16 -11.05
N GLU A 155 15.63 15.55 -10.95
CA GLU A 155 16.76 14.63 -10.90
C GLU A 155 17.50 14.78 -9.60
N THR A 156 18.04 13.67 -9.13
CA THR A 156 18.96 13.60 -7.99
C THR A 156 20.36 13.29 -8.46
N ARG A 157 21.31 13.66 -7.62
CA ARG A 157 22.73 13.41 -7.85
C ARG A 157 23.39 13.02 -6.52
N SER A 158 24.33 12.08 -6.56
CA SER A 158 25.21 11.80 -5.45
C SER A 158 26.25 12.93 -5.32
N LYS A 159 26.43 13.47 -4.10
CA LYS A 159 27.51 14.43 -3.81
C LYS A 159 28.88 13.76 -3.88
N LYS A 160 28.98 12.49 -3.44
CA LYS A 160 30.21 11.71 -3.48
C LYS A 160 30.63 11.32 -4.89
N ASN A 161 29.65 11.04 -5.77
CA ASN A 161 29.90 10.69 -7.16
C ASN A 161 28.89 11.40 -8.09
N PRO A 162 29.22 12.59 -8.61
CA PRO A 162 28.32 13.38 -9.45
C PRO A 162 27.88 12.74 -10.78
N LYS A 163 28.49 11.61 -11.16
CA LYS A 163 28.07 10.83 -12.34
C LYS A 163 26.86 9.93 -12.07
N ILE A 164 26.53 9.71 -10.78
CA ILE A 164 25.35 8.97 -10.39
C ILE A 164 24.16 9.92 -10.38
N LEU A 165 23.24 9.70 -11.33
CA LEU A 165 22.03 10.50 -11.52
C LEU A 165 20.80 9.61 -11.35
N GLY A 166 19.86 10.05 -10.51
CA GLY A 166 18.52 9.50 -10.37
C GLY A 166 17.50 10.38 -11.07
N GLU A 167 16.31 9.85 -11.33
CA GLU A 167 15.20 10.59 -11.95
C GLU A 167 13.90 10.27 -11.22
N TYR A 168 13.08 11.29 -11.02
CA TYR A 168 11.69 11.14 -10.59
C TYR A 168 10.77 11.75 -11.66
N TYR A 169 9.72 11.01 -12.00
CA TYR A 169 8.72 11.46 -12.95
C TYR A 169 7.31 11.17 -12.46
N ALA A 170 6.51 12.23 -12.32
CA ALA A 170 5.10 12.16 -11.95
C ALA A 170 4.21 12.14 -13.18
N VAL A 171 3.19 11.26 -13.18
CA VAL A 171 2.25 11.10 -14.30
C VAL A 171 0.86 10.77 -13.79
N GLY A 172 -0.17 11.11 -14.56
CA GLY A 172 -1.53 10.61 -14.35
C GLY A 172 -1.70 9.22 -14.98
N THR A 173 -2.62 8.41 -14.46
CA THR A 173 -3.05 7.16 -15.10
C THR A 173 -3.52 7.46 -16.55
N GLY A 174 -3.09 6.65 -17.51
CA GLY A 174 -3.29 6.93 -18.93
C GLY A 174 -2.26 7.87 -19.55
N GLY A 175 -1.43 8.54 -18.74
CA GLY A 175 -0.42 9.49 -19.23
C GLY A 175 0.76 8.84 -19.93
N ALA A 176 1.44 9.64 -20.77
CA ALA A 176 2.57 9.17 -21.58
C ALA A 176 3.83 8.97 -20.72
N ILE A 177 4.38 7.76 -20.76
CA ILE A 177 5.63 7.36 -20.09
C ILE A 177 6.65 6.77 -21.08
N ALA A 178 6.39 6.93 -22.37
CA ALA A 178 7.28 6.44 -23.42
C ALA A 178 8.70 7.04 -23.30
N GLY A 179 9.72 6.24 -23.60
CA GLY A 179 11.11 6.66 -23.52
C GLY A 179 11.73 6.74 -22.12
N ARG A 180 10.98 6.39 -21.05
CA ARG A 180 11.48 6.38 -19.67
C ARG A 180 11.64 4.96 -19.16
N GLY A 181 12.70 4.73 -18.38
CA GLY A 181 12.89 3.50 -17.61
C GLY A 181 12.69 3.76 -16.12
N ALA A 182 12.26 2.76 -15.36
CA ALA A 182 12.09 2.85 -13.92
C ALA A 182 12.70 1.65 -13.20
N ASP A 183 13.40 1.93 -12.11
CA ASP A 183 13.81 0.93 -11.13
C ASP A 183 12.66 0.67 -10.14
N LEU A 184 11.87 1.71 -9.89
CA LEU A 184 10.65 1.63 -9.09
C LEU A 184 9.50 2.33 -9.80
N PHE A 185 8.38 1.65 -9.95
CA PHE A 185 7.11 2.22 -10.39
C PHE A 185 6.11 2.20 -9.24
N ILE A 186 5.62 3.38 -8.85
CA ILE A 186 4.60 3.52 -7.81
C ILE A 186 3.28 3.91 -8.49
N ILE A 187 2.21 3.17 -8.18
CA ILE A 187 0.85 3.47 -8.63
C ILE A 187 -0.02 3.66 -7.39
N ASP A 188 -0.52 4.88 -7.20
CA ASP A 188 -1.29 5.25 -6.02
C ASP A 188 -2.68 5.74 -6.43
N ASP A 189 -3.69 5.03 -5.96
CA ASP A 189 -5.11 5.28 -6.27
C ASP A 189 -5.32 5.59 -7.76
N PRO A 190 -5.11 4.60 -8.67
CA PRO A 190 -5.17 4.83 -10.12
C PRO A 190 -6.58 5.14 -10.65
N HIS A 191 -7.61 4.97 -9.84
CA HIS A 191 -9.01 5.19 -10.17
C HIS A 191 -9.59 6.31 -9.31
N SER A 192 -10.32 7.22 -9.94
CA SER A 192 -11.24 8.12 -9.24
C SER A 192 -12.55 7.40 -8.89
N GLU A 193 -13.40 8.04 -8.07
CA GLU A 193 -14.75 7.53 -7.79
C GLU A 193 -15.58 7.40 -9.08
N GLN A 194 -15.40 8.33 -10.03
CA GLN A 194 -16.11 8.32 -11.31
C GLN A 194 -15.61 7.18 -12.21
N ASP A 195 -14.29 6.96 -12.27
CA ASP A 195 -13.71 5.85 -13.04
C ASP A 195 -14.19 4.50 -12.54
N ALA A 196 -14.35 4.36 -11.21
CA ALA A 196 -14.84 3.15 -10.59
C ALA A 196 -16.25 2.73 -11.04
N MET A 197 -17.06 3.70 -11.50
CA MET A 197 -18.41 3.48 -12.03
C MET A 197 -18.40 3.14 -13.52
N SER A 198 -17.27 3.30 -14.20
CA SER A 198 -17.11 3.09 -15.64
C SER A 198 -16.31 1.84 -15.95
N LYS A 199 -16.97 0.82 -16.54
CA LYS A 199 -16.27 -0.37 -17.03
C LYS A 199 -15.14 0.00 -18.00
N THR A 200 -15.37 0.94 -18.89
CA THR A 200 -14.40 1.40 -19.87
C THR A 200 -13.18 2.01 -19.19
N ALA A 201 -13.36 2.91 -18.22
CA ALA A 201 -12.24 3.52 -17.49
C ALA A 201 -11.41 2.48 -16.70
N LEU A 202 -12.06 1.48 -16.10
CA LEU A 202 -11.36 0.37 -15.43
C LEU A 202 -10.57 -0.48 -16.43
N ASP A 203 -11.12 -0.74 -17.62
CA ASP A 203 -10.44 -1.48 -18.68
C ASP A 203 -9.26 -0.67 -19.24
N GLU A 204 -9.41 0.62 -19.48
CA GLU A 204 -8.36 1.53 -19.94
C GLU A 204 -7.18 1.62 -18.94
N ALA A 205 -7.46 1.69 -17.64
CA ALA A 205 -6.41 1.70 -16.62
C ALA A 205 -5.60 0.40 -16.61
N TYR A 206 -6.23 -0.73 -16.83
CA TYR A 206 -5.53 -2.02 -16.95
C TYR A 206 -4.71 -2.11 -18.23
N GLU A 207 -5.25 -1.68 -19.38
CA GLU A 207 -4.51 -1.63 -20.65
C GLU A 207 -3.31 -0.69 -20.56
N TRP A 208 -3.49 0.48 -19.94
CA TRP A 208 -2.38 1.39 -19.66
C TRP A 208 -1.31 0.73 -18.79
N TYR A 209 -1.70 0.00 -17.74
CA TYR A 209 -0.75 -0.71 -16.89
C TYR A 209 0.08 -1.73 -17.68
N THR A 210 -0.55 -2.54 -18.50
CA THR A 210 0.11 -3.61 -19.25
C THR A 210 1.00 -3.09 -20.37
N SER A 211 0.56 -2.06 -21.07
CA SER A 211 1.29 -1.44 -22.20
C SER A 211 2.34 -0.42 -21.76
N GLY A 212 2.17 0.21 -20.60
CA GLY A 212 3.01 1.27 -20.06
C GLY A 212 3.88 0.82 -18.87
N PRO A 213 3.40 0.94 -17.64
CA PRO A 213 4.18 0.70 -16.42
C PRO A 213 4.95 -0.61 -16.41
N ARG A 214 4.30 -1.70 -16.80
CA ARG A 214 4.92 -3.02 -16.83
C ARG A 214 6.10 -3.10 -17.79
N GLN A 215 6.03 -2.38 -18.91
CA GLN A 215 7.05 -2.37 -19.96
C GLN A 215 8.19 -1.36 -19.69
N ARG A 216 8.07 -0.51 -18.69
CA ARG A 216 9.07 0.53 -18.36
C ARG A 216 10.03 0.12 -17.26
N LEU A 217 9.86 -1.04 -16.67
CA LEU A 217 10.77 -1.52 -15.64
C LEU A 217 12.13 -1.88 -16.21
N GLN A 218 13.16 -1.39 -15.54
CA GLN A 218 14.52 -1.88 -15.69
C GLN A 218 14.63 -3.34 -15.19
N PRO A 219 15.63 -4.12 -15.66
CA PRO A 219 15.88 -5.43 -15.10
C PRO A 219 16.03 -5.38 -13.57
N GLY A 220 15.23 -6.16 -12.88
CA GLY A 220 15.21 -6.14 -11.40
C GLY A 220 14.29 -5.12 -10.77
N GLY A 221 13.69 -4.22 -11.54
CA GLY A 221 12.80 -3.18 -11.04
C GLY A 221 11.53 -3.68 -10.36
N ALA A 222 10.99 -2.87 -9.46
CA ALA A 222 9.82 -3.18 -8.65
C ALA A 222 8.60 -2.33 -9.04
N ILE A 223 7.41 -2.88 -8.80
CA ILE A 223 6.14 -2.13 -8.86
C ILE A 223 5.47 -2.22 -7.49
N VAL A 224 5.07 -1.07 -6.98
CA VAL A 224 4.26 -0.92 -5.78
C VAL A 224 2.93 -0.29 -6.17
N ILE A 225 1.84 -0.97 -5.90
CA ILE A 225 0.48 -0.46 -6.10
C ILE A 225 -0.16 -0.29 -4.74
N VAL A 226 -0.60 0.92 -4.42
CA VAL A 226 -1.40 1.17 -3.23
C VAL A 226 -2.72 1.79 -3.66
N MET A 227 -3.83 1.23 -3.21
CA MET A 227 -5.14 1.78 -3.58
C MET A 227 -6.24 1.39 -2.60
N THR A 228 -7.33 2.12 -2.67
CA THR A 228 -8.61 1.71 -2.12
C THR A 228 -9.31 0.84 -3.16
N ARG A 229 -9.92 -0.27 -2.73
CA ARG A 229 -10.71 -1.12 -3.63
C ARG A 229 -12.04 -0.44 -3.99
N TRP A 230 -12.43 -0.59 -5.23
CA TRP A 230 -13.69 -0.05 -5.76
C TRP A 230 -14.59 -1.13 -6.36
N SER A 231 -14.00 -2.03 -7.12
CA SER A 231 -14.69 -3.05 -7.89
C SER A 231 -13.84 -4.30 -7.99
N VAL A 232 -14.44 -5.45 -8.25
CA VAL A 232 -13.71 -6.68 -8.62
C VAL A 232 -12.92 -6.52 -9.92
N ARG A 233 -13.26 -5.49 -10.73
CA ARG A 233 -12.65 -5.17 -12.02
C ARG A 233 -11.63 -4.04 -11.95
N ASP A 234 -11.40 -3.45 -10.76
CA ASP A 234 -10.35 -2.46 -10.59
C ASP A 234 -8.96 -3.04 -10.89
N LEU A 235 -7.96 -2.17 -11.00
CA LEU A 235 -6.62 -2.59 -11.42
C LEU A 235 -6.11 -3.76 -10.60
N THR A 236 -6.16 -3.68 -9.26
CA THR A 236 -5.63 -4.75 -8.40
C THR A 236 -6.47 -6.02 -8.47
N GLY A 237 -7.78 -5.91 -8.60
CA GLY A 237 -8.66 -7.07 -8.81
C GLY A 237 -8.32 -7.86 -10.07
N ARG A 238 -8.01 -7.16 -11.17
CA ARG A 238 -7.57 -7.80 -12.42
C ARG A 238 -6.20 -8.43 -12.30
N LEU A 239 -5.24 -7.74 -11.68
CA LEU A 239 -3.88 -8.26 -11.47
C LEU A 239 -3.86 -9.50 -10.58
N ILE A 240 -4.66 -9.52 -9.51
CA ILE A 240 -4.82 -10.69 -8.64
C ILE A 240 -5.45 -11.86 -9.41
N LYS A 241 -6.46 -11.60 -10.23
CA LYS A 241 -7.06 -12.61 -11.10
C LYS A 241 -6.05 -13.17 -12.11
N ASP A 242 -5.21 -12.31 -12.70
CA ASP A 242 -4.21 -12.74 -13.66
C ASP A 242 -3.07 -13.53 -13.01
N MET A 243 -2.67 -13.18 -11.79
CA MET A 243 -1.72 -13.98 -11.00
C MET A 243 -2.20 -15.43 -10.84
N GLY A 244 -3.49 -15.64 -10.60
CA GLY A 244 -4.11 -16.95 -10.48
C GLY A 244 -4.09 -17.81 -11.77
N LYS A 245 -3.80 -17.22 -12.94
CA LYS A 245 -3.75 -17.95 -14.22
C LYS A 245 -2.45 -18.76 -14.43
N GLY A 246 -1.45 -18.59 -13.60
CA GLY A 246 -0.23 -19.39 -13.63
C GLY A 246 1.06 -18.64 -13.28
N LEU A 247 2.11 -19.41 -13.02
CA LEU A 247 3.43 -18.92 -12.56
C LEU A 247 4.19 -18.06 -13.58
N LYS A 248 3.77 -18.03 -14.84
CA LYS A 248 4.37 -17.17 -15.87
C LYS A 248 3.93 -15.72 -15.77
N ASN A 249 2.82 -15.46 -15.06
CA ASN A 249 2.34 -14.11 -14.76
C ASN A 249 3.13 -13.51 -13.61
N ASP A 250 3.11 -12.18 -13.49
CA ASP A 250 3.70 -11.51 -12.33
C ASP A 250 3.07 -12.05 -11.04
N GLN A 251 3.92 -12.48 -10.11
CA GLN A 251 3.50 -12.96 -8.80
C GLN A 251 3.52 -11.79 -7.83
N TRP A 252 2.35 -11.41 -7.34
CA TRP A 252 2.15 -10.28 -6.44
C TRP A 252 2.07 -10.74 -4.99
N GLU A 253 2.76 -10.06 -4.12
CA GLU A 253 2.38 -10.07 -2.72
C GLU A 253 1.23 -9.08 -2.53
N VAL A 254 0.12 -9.56 -1.97
CA VAL A 254 -1.10 -8.79 -1.79
C VAL A 254 -1.35 -8.62 -0.29
N ILE A 255 -1.35 -7.37 0.16
CA ILE A 255 -1.68 -6.98 1.53
C ILE A 255 -3.04 -6.28 1.50
N GLU A 256 -4.03 -6.89 2.14
CA GLU A 256 -5.37 -6.31 2.28
C GLU A 256 -5.60 -5.92 3.74
N LEU A 257 -5.77 -4.62 3.96
CA LEU A 257 -5.94 -4.03 5.29
C LEU A 257 -7.35 -3.42 5.38
N PRO A 258 -8.33 -4.11 5.98
CA PRO A 258 -9.65 -3.56 6.18
C PRO A 258 -9.65 -2.51 7.29
N ALA A 259 -10.58 -1.56 7.26
CA ALA A 259 -10.75 -0.58 8.34
C ALA A 259 -11.12 -1.22 9.67
N VAL A 260 -11.91 -2.29 9.61
CA VAL A 260 -12.35 -3.07 10.77
C VAL A 260 -11.82 -4.50 10.62
N LEU A 261 -11.06 -4.93 11.60
CA LEU A 261 -10.49 -6.28 11.67
C LEU A 261 -11.57 -7.34 11.92
N PRO A 262 -11.30 -8.63 11.68
CA PRO A 262 -12.22 -9.72 12.04
C PRO A 262 -12.60 -9.76 13.51
N SER A 263 -11.76 -9.19 14.39
CA SER A 263 -12.06 -9.01 15.83
C SER A 263 -13.16 -7.98 16.12
N GLY A 264 -13.54 -7.18 15.13
CA GLY A 264 -14.46 -6.04 15.30
C GLY A 264 -13.76 -4.73 15.70
N GLU A 265 -12.45 -4.75 15.91
CA GLU A 265 -11.67 -3.55 16.26
C GLU A 265 -11.16 -2.81 15.01
N PRO A 266 -10.98 -1.47 15.07
CA PRO A 266 -10.33 -0.72 14.01
C PRO A 266 -8.91 -1.24 13.74
N VAL A 267 -8.46 -1.19 12.49
CA VAL A 267 -7.06 -1.50 12.13
C VAL A 267 -6.08 -0.46 12.69
N TRP A 268 -6.58 0.73 12.97
CA TRP A 268 -5.83 1.86 13.51
C TRP A 268 -6.59 2.56 14.65
N PRO A 269 -6.74 1.91 15.82
CA PRO A 269 -7.53 2.42 16.93
C PRO A 269 -6.95 3.68 17.56
N GLU A 270 -5.65 3.95 17.37
CA GLU A 270 -4.98 5.16 17.86
C GLU A 270 -5.43 6.44 17.12
N TYR A 271 -6.07 6.28 15.96
CA TYR A 271 -6.53 7.38 15.12
C TYR A 271 -8.02 7.34 14.79
N TRP A 272 -8.57 6.15 14.52
CA TRP A 272 -9.98 5.93 14.21
C TRP A 272 -10.68 5.22 15.35
N SER A 273 -11.65 5.89 15.97
CA SER A 273 -12.53 5.22 16.93
C SER A 273 -13.52 4.31 16.20
N LYS A 274 -14.07 3.36 16.93
CA LYS A 274 -15.09 2.44 16.41
C LYS A 274 -16.36 3.19 16.03
N GLU A 275 -16.76 4.16 16.85
CA GLU A 275 -17.96 4.99 16.66
C GLU A 275 -17.85 5.83 15.39
N GLU A 276 -16.67 6.39 15.09
CA GLU A 276 -16.46 7.14 13.85
C GLU A 276 -16.55 6.24 12.61
N LEU A 277 -15.98 5.04 12.64
CA LEU A 277 -16.10 4.06 11.56
C LEU A 277 -17.54 3.57 11.38
N GLU A 278 -18.29 3.36 12.47
CA GLU A 278 -19.72 3.03 12.43
C GLU A 278 -20.54 4.17 11.82
N THR A 279 -20.21 5.43 12.13
CA THR A 279 -20.86 6.61 11.54
C THR A 279 -20.60 6.69 10.03
N ILE A 280 -19.37 6.45 9.58
CA ILE A 280 -19.02 6.40 8.16
C ILE A 280 -19.75 5.24 7.48
N HIS A 281 -19.82 4.08 8.13
CA HIS A 281 -20.55 2.92 7.61
C HIS A 281 -22.04 3.23 7.44
N ALA A 282 -22.65 3.89 8.41
CA ALA A 282 -24.04 4.32 8.32
C ALA A 282 -24.28 5.33 7.18
N ALA A 283 -23.37 6.28 7.00
CA ALA A 283 -23.43 7.28 5.94
C ALA A 283 -23.30 6.68 4.53
N LEU A 284 -22.45 5.67 4.34
CA LEU A 284 -22.30 4.94 3.08
C LEU A 284 -23.44 3.96 2.82
N GLY A 285 -24.29 3.71 3.82
CA GLY A 285 -25.36 2.71 3.78
C GLY A 285 -24.80 1.28 3.87
N LYS A 286 -25.70 0.31 4.00
CA LYS A 286 -25.34 -1.13 4.02
C LYS A 286 -24.96 -1.68 2.64
N GLY A 287 -24.55 -0.79 1.72
CA GLY A 287 -24.29 -1.09 0.34
C GLY A 287 -22.87 -1.57 0.03
N PRO A 288 -22.60 -1.92 -1.24
CA PRO A 288 -21.30 -2.47 -1.69
C PRO A 288 -20.13 -1.51 -1.48
N LYS A 289 -20.37 -0.18 -1.38
CA LYS A 289 -19.30 0.83 -1.21
C LYS A 289 -18.50 0.64 0.08
N TRP A 290 -19.17 0.36 1.21
CA TRP A 290 -18.48 0.08 2.47
C TRP A 290 -17.59 -1.16 2.36
N TYR A 291 -18.13 -2.24 1.81
CA TYR A 291 -17.37 -3.48 1.67
C TYR A 291 -16.19 -3.34 0.71
N ALA A 292 -16.34 -2.61 -0.38
CA ALA A 292 -15.25 -2.35 -1.29
C ALA A 292 -14.18 -1.47 -0.65
N GLN A 293 -14.54 -0.26 -0.23
CA GLN A 293 -13.58 0.79 0.14
C GLN A 293 -13.01 0.62 1.54
N TYR A 294 -13.82 0.19 2.50
CA TYR A 294 -13.40 0.06 3.90
C TYR A 294 -13.03 -1.36 4.29
N MET A 295 -13.68 -2.36 3.70
CA MET A 295 -13.35 -3.76 3.99
C MET A 295 -12.45 -4.41 2.94
N GLN A 296 -12.10 -3.71 1.87
CA GLN A 296 -11.30 -4.19 0.73
C GLN A 296 -11.89 -5.42 0.03
N LYS A 297 -13.20 -5.61 0.14
CA LYS A 297 -13.95 -6.75 -0.40
C LYS A 297 -15.03 -6.27 -1.38
N PRO A 298 -14.67 -5.79 -2.57
CA PRO A 298 -15.65 -5.41 -3.56
C PRO A 298 -16.47 -6.63 -3.99
N THR A 299 -17.77 -6.43 -4.09
CA THR A 299 -18.71 -7.42 -4.64
C THR A 299 -18.97 -7.12 -6.10
N ALA A 300 -19.24 -8.12 -6.91
CA ALA A 300 -19.69 -7.92 -8.27
C ALA A 300 -21.08 -7.26 -8.24
N GLU A 301 -21.16 -5.98 -8.64
CA GLU A 301 -22.46 -5.27 -8.75
C GLU A 301 -23.31 -5.80 -9.89
N GLU A 302 -22.67 -6.34 -10.93
CA GLU A 302 -23.35 -6.91 -12.08
C GLU A 302 -23.40 -8.44 -11.96
N GLY A 303 -24.50 -8.98 -11.51
CA GLY A 303 -24.72 -10.43 -11.60
C GLY A 303 -25.30 -11.13 -10.39
N ALA A 304 -25.50 -10.47 -9.29
CA ALA A 304 -26.35 -11.04 -8.24
C ALA A 304 -27.81 -10.92 -8.69
N LEU A 305 -28.21 -11.77 -9.66
CA LEU A 305 -29.63 -12.01 -9.98
C LEU A 305 -30.41 -12.31 -8.70
N ILE A 306 -29.72 -12.72 -7.65
CA ILE A 306 -30.26 -13.06 -6.33
C ILE A 306 -29.52 -12.23 -5.28
N LYS A 307 -30.19 -11.23 -4.71
CA LYS A 307 -29.60 -10.37 -3.68
C LYS A 307 -29.57 -11.10 -2.33
N ARG A 308 -28.49 -10.90 -1.54
CA ARG A 308 -28.34 -11.53 -0.23
C ARG A 308 -29.49 -11.21 0.74
N GLU A 309 -30.05 -10.02 0.64
CA GLU A 309 -31.22 -9.57 1.42
C GLU A 309 -32.50 -10.35 1.13
N TRP A 310 -32.55 -11.07 0.01
CA TRP A 310 -33.69 -11.93 -0.32
C TRP A 310 -33.59 -13.30 0.38
N TRP A 311 -32.43 -13.66 0.90
CA TRP A 311 -32.24 -14.90 1.63
C TRP A 311 -32.67 -14.70 3.08
N LYS A 312 -33.62 -15.52 3.53
CA LYS A 312 -33.97 -15.66 4.93
C LYS A 312 -33.35 -16.93 5.47
N LEU A 313 -32.64 -16.82 6.57
CA LEU A 313 -32.11 -18.01 7.23
C LEU A 313 -33.27 -18.76 7.91
N TRP A 314 -33.21 -20.08 7.85
CA TRP A 314 -34.11 -20.91 8.59
C TRP A 314 -33.72 -20.87 10.09
N GLU A 315 -34.64 -20.46 10.93
CA GLU A 315 -34.36 -20.18 12.37
C GLU A 315 -34.61 -21.39 13.28
N GLN A 316 -35.13 -22.49 12.73
CA GLN A 316 -35.43 -23.69 13.53
C GLN A 316 -34.31 -24.73 13.38
N ASP A 317 -34.12 -25.55 14.44
CA ASP A 317 -33.05 -26.57 14.49
C ASP A 317 -33.19 -27.67 13.44
N LYS A 318 -34.36 -27.90 12.89
CA LYS A 318 -34.62 -28.92 11.86
C LYS A 318 -35.27 -28.29 10.64
N PRO A 319 -34.83 -28.66 9.42
CA PRO A 319 -35.51 -28.23 8.23
C PRO A 319 -36.96 -28.70 8.17
N PRO A 320 -37.88 -28.00 7.49
CA PRO A 320 -39.25 -28.43 7.35
C PRO A 320 -39.33 -29.73 6.54
N LYS A 321 -40.37 -30.50 6.73
CA LYS A 321 -40.63 -31.66 5.90
C LYS A 321 -40.92 -31.22 4.48
N CYS A 322 -40.02 -31.55 3.56
CA CYS A 322 -40.15 -31.19 2.16
C CYS A 322 -41.03 -32.19 1.41
N GLU A 323 -41.83 -31.68 0.49
CA GLU A 323 -42.64 -32.51 -0.42
C GLU A 323 -41.75 -33.19 -1.46
N TYR A 324 -40.76 -32.44 -1.98
CA TYR A 324 -39.70 -32.93 -2.80
C TYR A 324 -38.44 -32.08 -2.68
N ILE A 325 -37.32 -32.67 -3.12
CA ILE A 325 -36.00 -32.05 -3.09
C ILE A 325 -35.46 -31.98 -4.52
N ILE A 326 -34.97 -30.84 -4.92
CA ILE A 326 -34.31 -30.62 -6.20
C ILE A 326 -32.84 -30.35 -5.93
N GLN A 327 -31.95 -31.03 -6.65
CA GLN A 327 -30.54 -30.73 -6.69
C GLN A 327 -30.15 -30.20 -8.09
N SER A 328 -29.49 -29.06 -8.11
CA SER A 328 -28.93 -28.49 -9.33
C SER A 328 -27.40 -28.56 -9.24
N TYR A 329 -26.79 -29.06 -10.29
CA TYR A 329 -25.35 -29.22 -10.42
C TYR A 329 -24.85 -28.30 -11.53
N ASP A 330 -23.95 -27.37 -11.18
CA ASP A 330 -23.15 -26.64 -12.14
C ASP A 330 -21.71 -27.10 -12.01
N THR A 331 -21.28 -27.96 -12.94
CA THR A 331 -19.99 -28.64 -12.87
C THR A 331 -19.03 -28.05 -13.90
N ALA A 332 -17.81 -27.72 -13.47
CA ALA A 332 -16.73 -27.34 -14.36
C ALA A 332 -16.31 -28.54 -15.25
N PHE A 333 -16.30 -28.33 -16.58
CA PHE A 333 -15.97 -29.36 -17.56
C PHE A 333 -14.47 -29.70 -17.65
N LEU A 334 -13.57 -28.86 -17.14
CA LEU A 334 -12.12 -29.03 -17.27
C LEU A 334 -11.42 -28.91 -15.92
N LYS A 335 -10.52 -29.83 -15.61
CA LYS A 335 -9.61 -29.79 -14.47
C LYS A 335 -8.43 -28.82 -14.74
N THR A 336 -8.70 -27.57 -15.06
CA THR A 336 -7.65 -26.55 -15.18
C THR A 336 -7.76 -25.58 -14.02
N GLN A 337 -6.66 -24.97 -13.59
CA GLN A 337 -6.65 -23.93 -12.55
C GLN A 337 -7.48 -22.68 -12.90
N THR A 338 -8.00 -22.61 -14.12
CA THR A 338 -8.83 -21.53 -14.66
C THR A 338 -10.29 -21.92 -14.87
N SER A 339 -10.71 -23.14 -14.50
CA SER A 339 -12.12 -23.54 -14.59
C SER A 339 -12.93 -22.91 -13.46
N ASP A 340 -14.18 -22.54 -13.76
CA ASP A 340 -15.11 -22.07 -12.75
C ASP A 340 -15.35 -23.12 -11.66
N PHE A 341 -15.72 -22.66 -10.47
CA PHE A 341 -16.04 -23.58 -9.37
C PHE A 341 -17.24 -24.46 -9.72
N SER A 342 -17.18 -25.74 -9.35
CA SER A 342 -18.38 -26.57 -9.37
C SER A 342 -19.30 -26.16 -8.21
N ALA A 343 -20.54 -25.86 -8.49
CA ALA A 343 -21.55 -25.51 -7.51
C ALA A 343 -22.67 -26.55 -7.47
N ILE A 344 -23.09 -26.92 -6.27
CA ILE A 344 -24.24 -27.79 -6.06
C ILE A 344 -25.20 -27.05 -5.15
N THR A 345 -26.44 -26.89 -5.61
CA THR A 345 -27.50 -26.32 -4.77
C THR A 345 -28.58 -27.36 -4.52
N THR A 346 -29.05 -27.47 -3.29
CA THR A 346 -30.13 -28.35 -2.90
C THR A 346 -31.31 -27.53 -2.40
N TRP A 347 -32.45 -27.73 -3.02
CA TRP A 347 -33.68 -27.01 -2.76
C TRP A 347 -34.76 -27.96 -2.24
N GLY A 348 -35.30 -27.66 -1.07
CA GLY A 348 -36.48 -28.36 -0.53
C GLY A 348 -37.74 -27.55 -0.77
N VAL A 349 -38.74 -28.11 -1.38
CA VAL A 349 -40.08 -27.47 -1.54
C VAL A 349 -40.99 -27.95 -0.44
N PHE A 350 -41.54 -27.01 0.32
CA PHE A 350 -42.48 -27.28 1.39
C PHE A 350 -43.57 -26.22 1.41
N TYR A 351 -44.73 -26.59 1.94
CA TYR A 351 -45.83 -25.66 2.16
C TYR A 351 -45.89 -25.33 3.67
N PRO A 352 -45.80 -24.02 4.03
CA PRO A 352 -46.02 -23.62 5.44
C PRO A 352 -47.41 -24.03 5.89
N GLU A 353 -47.50 -24.73 7.02
CA GLU A 353 -48.80 -25.05 7.61
C GLU A 353 -49.61 -23.75 7.84
N GLY A 354 -50.81 -23.64 7.24
CA GLY A 354 -51.73 -22.53 7.44
C GLY A 354 -51.94 -21.54 6.31
N ARG A 355 -51.46 -21.80 5.07
CA ARG A 355 -51.95 -21.06 3.89
C ARG A 355 -52.73 -21.99 2.99
N ILE A 356 -54.05 -21.88 3.11
CA ILE A 356 -55.02 -22.27 2.07
C ILE A 356 -55.11 -21.10 1.11
#